data_f78655858ba394ebc8361f748c409bec
#
_entry.id   f78655858ba394ebc8361f748c409bec
#
_cell.length_a   1.000
_cell.length_b   1.000
_cell.length_c   1.000
_cell.angle_alpha   90.00
_cell.angle_beta   90.00
_cell.angle_gamma   90.00
#
_symmetry.space_group_name_H-M   'P 1'
#
loop_
_entity.id
_entity.type
_entity.pdbx_description
1 polymer ?
#
loop_
_entity_poly.entity_id
_entity_poly.type
_entity_poly.pdbx_seq_one_letter_code
_entity_poly.pdbx_strand_id
1 'polypeptide(L)'
;MIVEKHIVIEGNHQLNGDIEVKGAKNAVLKQMVLPILASGTYEISNVPNIADVKYMQEVLNYLGIESSFKDSTLIVDSPEDIGIETPYELVQKMRASIIMLGPLLARKGKVKIAFPGGDQLGPRPVQMHLDALEKMGANFHLEHGVLIGETDGLKGVEINLPYASVGATENTLLAAVLADGKTVIENAAREPEIVDIVNMLKNMGAQIKGEGTSEITIEGVKSLKPTNHKVIGDRVVAGTYIAAIASTRGHGTIIGIDPNTLPMEIKKFNEIGVNITPMDNSLIIESTDKYGAIELSTLPFPGVATDLQPIFGTALLKAEGTSIITENVYDQRFQWIPEVQRMGSNIQTGWQHAMIKGVNNLSGAPVSSNDIRTGASLIIAALQADGNSQ
;
A
#
# COMPACT_ATOMS: atom_id res chain seq x y z
N MET A 1 26.41 -20.08 5.63
CA MET A 1 25.11 -20.74 5.71
C MET A 1 24.08 -19.63 5.89
N ILE A 2 23.22 -19.42 4.90
CA ILE A 2 22.05 -18.55 5.04
C ILE A 2 21.10 -19.32 5.96
N VAL A 3 20.85 -18.82 7.15
CA VAL A 3 19.82 -19.37 8.03
C VAL A 3 18.48 -18.94 7.41
N GLU A 4 17.86 -19.81 6.65
CA GLU A 4 16.50 -19.59 6.19
C GLU A 4 15.59 -19.50 7.41
N LYS A 5 14.88 -18.38 7.56
CA LYS A 5 13.87 -18.22 8.60
C LYS A 5 12.58 -18.84 8.12
N HIS A 6 12.08 -19.81 8.85
CA HIS A 6 10.81 -20.47 8.59
C HIS A 6 9.76 -20.02 9.61
N ILE A 7 8.52 -19.92 9.14
CA ILE A 7 7.33 -19.77 9.99
C ILE A 7 6.64 -21.14 9.98
N VAL A 8 6.45 -21.73 11.15
CA VAL A 8 5.68 -22.97 11.30
C VAL A 8 4.32 -22.64 11.88
N ILE A 9 3.26 -23.11 11.22
CA ILE A 9 1.88 -22.86 11.58
C ILE A 9 1.18 -24.22 11.79
N GLU A 10 0.67 -24.45 12.98
CA GLU A 10 -0.30 -25.52 13.29
C GLU A 10 -1.70 -24.98 13.02
N GLY A 11 -2.40 -25.60 12.07
CA GLY A 11 -3.71 -25.14 11.63
C GLY A 11 -4.87 -25.65 12.52
N ASN A 12 -6.11 -25.35 12.11
CA ASN A 12 -7.37 -25.71 12.79
C ASN A 12 -7.54 -25.15 14.21
N HIS A 13 -6.94 -24.02 14.53
CA HIS A 13 -7.16 -23.28 15.75
C HIS A 13 -8.01 -22.03 15.48
N GLN A 14 -9.07 -21.81 16.26
CA GLN A 14 -9.87 -20.59 16.17
C GLN A 14 -9.07 -19.39 16.67
N LEU A 15 -9.09 -18.32 15.89
CA LEU A 15 -8.51 -17.04 16.30
C LEU A 15 -9.56 -16.17 16.97
N ASN A 16 -9.38 -15.92 18.25
CA ASN A 16 -10.31 -15.14 19.07
C ASN A 16 -9.55 -14.04 19.82
N GLY A 17 -10.15 -12.85 19.94
CA GLY A 17 -9.60 -11.74 20.71
C GLY A 17 -9.47 -10.45 19.92
N ASP A 18 -8.89 -9.44 20.56
CA ASP A 18 -8.75 -8.10 19.99
C ASP A 18 -7.35 -7.88 19.41
N ILE A 19 -7.28 -7.16 18.29
CA ILE A 19 -6.03 -6.81 17.65
C ILE A 19 -6.02 -5.35 17.22
N GLU A 20 -4.91 -4.66 17.48
CA GLU A 20 -4.71 -3.29 17.08
C GLU A 20 -3.96 -3.21 15.74
N VAL A 21 -4.56 -2.55 14.75
CA VAL A 21 -3.94 -2.25 13.47
C VAL A 21 -3.11 -0.99 13.59
N LYS A 22 -1.84 -1.07 13.20
CA LYS A 22 -0.93 0.07 13.13
C LYS A 22 -1.11 0.85 11.82
N GLY A 23 -0.39 1.95 11.70
CA GLY A 23 -0.49 2.83 10.54
C GLY A 23 -0.17 2.15 9.22
N ALA A 24 -0.85 2.63 8.18
CA ALA A 24 -0.77 2.08 6.83
C ALA A 24 0.65 2.24 6.23
N LYS A 25 1.25 1.11 5.84
CA LYS A 25 2.54 1.11 5.12
C LYS A 25 2.50 2.03 3.91
N ASN A 26 1.43 1.94 3.13
CA ASN A 26 1.29 2.69 1.89
C ASN A 26 1.05 4.19 2.11
N ALA A 27 0.64 4.63 3.29
CA ALA A 27 0.56 6.05 3.66
C ALA A 27 1.89 6.54 4.25
N VAL A 28 2.41 5.85 5.27
CA VAL A 28 3.58 6.33 6.03
C VAL A 28 4.81 6.55 5.16
N LEU A 29 5.08 5.68 4.19
CA LEU A 29 6.25 5.82 3.30
C LEU A 29 6.21 7.12 2.47
N LYS A 30 5.01 7.63 2.17
CA LYS A 30 4.84 8.90 1.46
C LYS A 30 4.86 10.09 2.43
N GLN A 31 4.30 9.93 3.62
CA GLN A 31 4.38 10.97 4.66
C GLN A 31 5.83 11.19 5.12
N MET A 32 6.65 10.14 5.13
CA MET A 32 8.09 10.24 5.43
C MET A 32 8.87 11.09 4.41
N VAL A 33 8.39 11.25 3.19
CA VAL A 33 9.05 12.11 2.18
C VAL A 33 8.53 13.55 2.15
N LEU A 34 7.44 13.87 2.86
CA LEU A 34 6.93 15.25 2.95
C LEU A 34 7.94 16.23 3.58
N PRO A 35 8.77 15.83 4.56
CA PRO A 35 9.87 16.68 5.07
C PRO A 35 10.88 17.13 4.01
N ILE A 36 10.92 16.47 2.83
CA ILE A 36 11.70 16.97 1.67
C ILE A 36 11.17 18.33 1.19
N LEU A 37 9.86 18.62 1.34
CA LEU A 37 9.23 19.84 0.82
C LEU A 37 9.54 21.10 1.64
N ALA A 38 9.83 20.98 2.94
CA ALA A 38 10.13 22.12 3.80
C ALA A 38 11.06 21.73 4.95
N SER A 39 11.92 22.67 5.39
CA SER A 39 12.78 22.48 6.55
C SER A 39 12.01 22.56 7.87
N GLY A 40 12.53 21.88 8.89
CA GLY A 40 12.02 21.84 10.25
C GLY A 40 11.77 20.44 10.79
N THR A 41 11.21 20.38 11.99
CA THR A 41 10.96 19.11 12.71
C THR A 41 9.53 18.66 12.52
N TYR A 42 9.36 17.39 12.17
CA TYR A 42 8.08 16.71 11.97
C TYR A 42 7.92 15.58 12.97
N GLU A 43 6.71 15.40 13.48
CA GLU A 43 6.34 14.24 14.29
C GLU A 43 5.27 13.42 13.57
N ILE A 44 5.62 12.19 13.19
CA ILE A 44 4.70 11.25 12.54
C ILE A 44 4.42 10.12 13.52
N SER A 45 3.19 10.00 13.99
CA SER A 45 2.77 8.99 14.96
C SER A 45 2.00 7.85 14.29
N ASN A 46 1.77 6.75 15.02
CA ASN A 46 1.17 5.50 14.52
C ASN A 46 1.97 4.86 13.40
N VAL A 47 3.28 5.03 13.37
CA VAL A 47 4.19 4.45 12.37
C VAL A 47 4.39 2.96 12.67
N PRO A 48 4.20 2.04 11.69
CA PRO A 48 4.45 0.62 11.88
C PRO A 48 5.96 0.32 11.93
N ASN A 49 6.37 -0.60 12.79
CA ASN A 49 7.77 -1.05 12.86
C ASN A 49 8.06 -2.12 11.79
N ILE A 50 8.26 -1.69 10.55
CA ILE A 50 8.50 -2.55 9.38
C ILE A 50 9.82 -2.20 8.69
N ALA A 51 10.34 -3.13 7.90
CA ALA A 51 11.60 -2.97 7.18
C ALA A 51 11.59 -1.76 6.22
N ASP A 52 10.47 -1.54 5.50
CA ASP A 52 10.33 -0.43 4.56
C ASP A 52 10.51 0.94 5.24
N VAL A 53 10.01 1.11 6.47
CA VAL A 53 10.21 2.34 7.26
C VAL A 53 11.69 2.54 7.55
N LYS A 54 12.41 1.48 7.95
CA LYS A 54 13.86 1.56 8.21
C LYS A 54 14.65 1.90 6.94
N TYR A 55 14.31 1.28 5.82
CA TYR A 55 14.96 1.61 4.54
C TYR A 55 14.67 3.06 4.12
N MET A 56 13.43 3.54 4.31
CA MET A 56 13.11 4.94 4.02
C MET A 56 13.89 5.90 4.92
N GLN A 57 14.07 5.58 6.21
CA GLN A 57 14.93 6.37 7.11
C GLN A 57 16.38 6.43 6.60
N GLU A 58 16.94 5.29 6.14
CA GLU A 58 18.30 5.26 5.58
C GLU A 58 18.41 6.15 4.33
N VAL A 59 17.39 6.14 3.46
CA VAL A 59 17.36 7.00 2.26
C VAL A 59 17.25 8.49 2.64
N LEU A 60 16.40 8.84 3.60
CA LEU A 60 16.29 10.22 4.09
C LEU A 60 17.58 10.70 4.75
N ASN A 61 18.22 9.85 5.55
CA ASN A 61 19.51 10.17 6.17
C ASN A 61 20.60 10.42 5.11
N TYR A 62 20.59 9.68 3.99
CA TYR A 62 21.51 9.91 2.88
C TYR A 62 21.28 11.29 2.22
N LEU A 63 20.04 11.75 2.16
CA LEU A 63 19.69 13.11 1.72
C LEU A 63 20.05 14.20 2.75
N GLY A 64 20.56 13.83 3.94
CA GLY A 64 20.85 14.75 5.03
C GLY A 64 19.64 15.07 5.91
N ILE A 65 18.54 14.32 5.80
CA ILE A 65 17.33 14.45 6.62
C ILE A 65 17.43 13.42 7.73
N GLU A 66 17.69 13.87 8.96
CA GLU A 66 17.83 12.98 10.10
C GLU A 66 16.48 12.49 10.61
N SER A 67 16.42 11.24 11.07
CA SER A 67 15.20 10.70 11.65
C SER A 67 15.46 9.72 12.78
N SER A 68 14.58 9.73 13.79
CA SER A 68 14.60 8.81 14.91
C SER A 68 13.24 8.16 15.11
N PHE A 69 13.23 6.86 15.41
CA PHE A 69 12.00 6.07 15.58
C PHE A 69 11.93 5.50 17.00
N LYS A 70 10.86 5.82 17.71
CA LYS A 70 10.58 5.31 19.05
C LYS A 70 9.08 5.22 19.30
N ASP A 71 8.63 4.14 19.92
CA ASP A 71 7.23 3.94 20.39
C ASP A 71 6.17 4.26 19.31
N SER A 72 6.37 3.72 18.09
CA SER A 72 5.52 3.97 16.91
C SER A 72 5.43 5.45 16.49
N THR A 73 6.40 6.26 16.90
CA THR A 73 6.54 7.67 16.50
C THR A 73 7.87 7.87 15.80
N LEU A 74 7.83 8.55 14.67
CA LEU A 74 8.98 8.96 13.89
C LEU A 74 9.13 10.48 14.02
N ILE A 75 10.29 10.92 14.49
CA ILE A 75 10.70 12.32 14.46
C ILE A 75 11.62 12.49 13.25
N VAL A 76 11.36 13.50 12.42
CA VAL A 76 12.15 13.78 11.22
C VAL A 76 12.59 15.24 11.25
N ASP A 77 13.89 15.46 11.18
CA ASP A 77 14.50 16.79 11.14
C ASP A 77 15.07 17.07 9.75
N SER A 78 14.40 17.94 9.00
CA SER A 78 14.78 18.34 7.65
C SER A 78 15.54 19.67 7.69
N PRO A 79 16.80 19.71 7.25
CA PRO A 79 17.58 20.95 7.20
C PRO A 79 17.17 21.83 5.99
N GLU A 80 17.68 23.08 5.95
CA GLU A 80 17.48 23.97 4.81
C GLU A 80 18.11 23.43 3.52
N ASP A 81 19.28 22.83 3.59
CA ASP A 81 19.95 22.21 2.45
C ASP A 81 19.94 20.70 2.58
N ILE A 82 19.46 20.04 1.53
CA ILE A 82 19.36 18.59 1.42
C ILE A 82 20.01 18.09 0.13
N GLY A 83 20.41 16.81 0.13
CA GLY A 83 20.89 16.12 -1.06
C GLY A 83 19.80 15.95 -2.13
N ILE A 84 20.25 15.63 -3.34
CA ILE A 84 19.38 15.41 -4.51
C ILE A 84 19.52 13.99 -5.08
N GLU A 85 20.39 13.18 -4.51
CA GLU A 85 20.73 11.84 -5.00
C GLU A 85 20.37 10.78 -3.99
N THR A 86 19.82 9.65 -4.45
CA THR A 86 19.49 8.49 -3.62
C THR A 86 20.41 7.32 -3.93
N PRO A 87 20.91 6.59 -2.91
CA PRO A 87 21.86 5.51 -3.13
C PRO A 87 21.19 4.31 -3.81
N TYR A 88 21.88 3.77 -4.81
CA TYR A 88 21.40 2.66 -5.65
C TYR A 88 20.97 1.44 -4.82
N GLU A 89 21.80 1.04 -3.85
CA GLU A 89 21.59 -0.16 -3.04
C GLU A 89 20.32 -0.08 -2.17
N LEU A 90 19.93 1.13 -1.75
CA LEU A 90 18.72 1.35 -0.94
C LEU A 90 17.48 1.41 -1.83
N VAL A 91 17.58 2.09 -2.97
CA VAL A 91 16.46 2.23 -3.92
C VAL A 91 16.05 0.88 -4.50
N GLN A 92 16.99 -0.02 -4.77
CA GLN A 92 16.69 -1.38 -5.23
C GLN A 92 15.84 -2.19 -4.24
N LYS A 93 15.99 -1.95 -2.95
CA LYS A 93 15.25 -2.66 -1.90
C LYS A 93 13.82 -2.15 -1.73
N MET A 94 13.53 -0.94 -2.20
CA MET A 94 12.25 -0.30 -1.94
C MET A 94 11.76 0.53 -3.14
N ARG A 95 10.76 0.00 -3.86
CA ARG A 95 10.17 0.69 -5.01
C ARG A 95 9.54 2.06 -4.66
N ALA A 96 9.09 2.24 -3.42
CA ALA A 96 8.50 3.48 -2.95
C ALA A 96 9.43 4.70 -3.09
N SER A 97 10.73 4.50 -3.27
CA SER A 97 11.71 5.58 -3.50
C SER A 97 11.40 6.47 -4.71
N ILE A 98 10.67 5.97 -5.71
CA ILE A 98 10.23 6.78 -6.87
C ILE A 98 9.39 7.99 -6.47
N ILE A 99 8.74 7.95 -5.30
CA ILE A 99 7.93 9.05 -4.78
C ILE A 99 8.75 10.32 -4.48
N MET A 100 10.06 10.21 -4.39
CA MET A 100 10.94 11.35 -4.13
C MET A 100 11.12 12.28 -5.35
N LEU A 101 10.73 11.83 -6.57
CA LEU A 101 10.84 12.65 -7.79
C LEU A 101 10.12 13.99 -7.61
N GLY A 102 8.84 13.95 -7.24
CA GLY A 102 8.01 15.14 -7.07
C GLY A 102 8.59 16.15 -6.07
N PRO A 103 8.80 15.77 -4.81
CA PRO A 103 9.25 16.70 -3.79
C PRO A 103 10.68 17.20 -4.00
N LEU A 104 11.62 16.39 -4.53
CA LEU A 104 12.97 16.86 -4.84
C LEU A 104 12.99 17.86 -6.01
N LEU A 105 12.22 17.61 -7.08
CA LEU A 105 12.06 18.58 -8.16
C LEU A 105 11.42 19.87 -7.67
N ALA A 106 10.37 19.76 -6.83
CA ALA A 106 9.67 20.92 -6.31
C ALA A 106 10.55 21.82 -5.43
N ARG A 107 11.40 21.24 -4.56
CA ARG A 107 12.25 22.01 -3.64
C ARG A 107 13.61 22.36 -4.20
N LYS A 108 14.26 21.44 -4.94
CA LYS A 108 15.67 21.57 -5.37
C LYS A 108 15.81 21.81 -6.87
N GLY A 109 14.76 21.61 -7.67
CA GLY A 109 14.82 21.67 -9.14
C GLY A 109 15.61 20.52 -9.77
N LYS A 110 16.17 19.61 -8.97
CA LYS A 110 17.00 18.50 -9.43
C LYS A 110 16.78 17.25 -8.60
N VAL A 111 16.91 16.09 -9.27
CA VAL A 111 16.83 14.79 -8.63
C VAL A 111 17.66 13.75 -9.35
N LYS A 112 18.31 12.85 -8.63
CA LYS A 112 18.99 11.67 -9.15
C LYS A 112 18.51 10.46 -8.37
N ILE A 113 17.78 9.56 -9.01
CA ILE A 113 17.25 8.35 -8.41
C ILE A 113 17.68 7.14 -9.22
N ALA A 114 18.27 6.13 -8.58
CA ALA A 114 18.46 4.85 -9.23
C ALA A 114 17.13 4.31 -9.74
N PHE A 115 17.11 3.66 -10.90
CA PHE A 115 15.86 3.12 -11.43
C PHE A 115 15.28 2.10 -10.43
N PRO A 116 14.00 2.23 -9.99
CA PRO A 116 13.52 1.54 -8.82
C PRO A 116 13.48 0.02 -9.00
N GLY A 117 13.98 -0.70 -8.00
CA GLY A 117 13.76 -2.12 -7.79
C GLY A 117 12.40 -2.39 -7.11
N GLY A 118 12.29 -3.42 -6.34
CA GLY A 118 11.13 -3.79 -5.52
C GLY A 118 10.70 -5.23 -5.71
N ASP A 119 9.50 -5.59 -5.21
CA ASP A 119 8.96 -6.94 -5.27
C ASP A 119 9.02 -7.55 -6.67
N GLN A 120 9.27 -8.85 -6.77
CA GLN A 120 9.29 -9.61 -8.02
C GLN A 120 7.89 -9.78 -8.65
N LEU A 121 7.06 -8.77 -8.52
CA LEU A 121 5.68 -8.76 -9.01
C LEU A 121 5.54 -8.39 -10.50
N GLY A 122 6.67 -8.25 -11.24
CA GLY A 122 6.67 -7.92 -12.68
C GLY A 122 6.77 -6.43 -13.00
N PRO A 123 6.71 -6.07 -14.29
CA PRO A 123 6.93 -4.71 -14.75
C PRO A 123 5.86 -3.75 -14.22
N ARG A 124 6.31 -2.70 -13.57
CA ARG A 124 5.46 -1.58 -13.13
C ARG A 124 6.04 -0.31 -13.71
N PRO A 125 5.57 0.13 -14.88
CA PRO A 125 6.13 1.27 -15.56
C PRO A 125 6.01 2.53 -14.70
N VAL A 126 7.08 3.31 -14.65
CA VAL A 126 7.10 4.62 -13.97
C VAL A 126 6.68 5.75 -14.92
N GLN A 127 6.29 5.41 -16.14
CA GLN A 127 6.05 6.37 -17.22
C GLN A 127 4.99 7.42 -16.84
N MET A 128 3.89 7.01 -16.21
CA MET A 128 2.85 7.97 -15.78
C MET A 128 3.38 9.03 -14.79
N HIS A 129 4.36 8.67 -13.95
CA HIS A 129 5.01 9.65 -13.07
C HIS A 129 5.83 10.67 -13.88
N LEU A 130 6.61 10.17 -14.85
CA LEU A 130 7.47 11.01 -15.68
C LEU A 130 6.64 11.92 -16.57
N ASP A 131 5.64 11.38 -17.28
CA ASP A 131 4.75 12.14 -18.17
C ASP A 131 4.06 13.29 -17.43
N ALA A 132 3.60 13.05 -16.19
CA ALA A 132 2.96 14.08 -15.38
C ALA A 132 3.96 15.19 -14.98
N LEU A 133 5.14 14.82 -14.50
CA LEU A 133 6.18 15.78 -14.11
C LEU A 133 6.77 16.52 -15.31
N GLU A 134 6.90 15.88 -16.48
CA GLU A 134 7.33 16.51 -17.73
C GLU A 134 6.32 17.57 -18.20
N LYS A 135 5.02 17.30 -18.10
CA LYS A 135 3.97 18.30 -18.35
C LYS A 135 4.11 19.51 -17.42
N MET A 136 4.56 19.30 -16.19
CA MET A 136 4.84 20.38 -15.23
C MET A 136 6.15 21.14 -15.50
N GLY A 137 6.95 20.73 -16.50
CA GLY A 137 8.20 21.38 -16.89
C GLY A 137 9.46 20.72 -16.36
N ALA A 138 9.42 19.48 -15.93
CA ALA A 138 10.62 18.69 -15.67
C ALA A 138 11.16 18.05 -16.96
N ASN A 139 12.47 17.82 -17.02
CA ASN A 139 13.12 17.04 -18.07
C ASN A 139 13.83 15.84 -17.45
N PHE A 140 13.68 14.69 -18.05
CA PHE A 140 14.28 13.44 -17.55
C PHE A 140 15.20 12.80 -18.58
N HIS A 141 16.31 12.24 -18.10
CA HIS A 141 17.16 11.35 -18.90
C HIS A 141 17.71 10.24 -18.02
N LEU A 142 18.06 9.11 -18.65
CA LEU A 142 18.64 7.96 -17.99
C LEU A 142 20.13 7.91 -18.27
N GLU A 143 20.96 7.89 -17.23
CA GLU A 143 22.40 7.78 -17.33
C GLU A 143 22.92 6.72 -16.35
N HIS A 144 23.64 5.71 -16.86
CA HIS A 144 24.24 4.61 -16.07
C HIS A 144 23.25 3.91 -15.09
N GLY A 145 21.96 3.79 -15.46
CA GLY A 145 20.93 3.18 -14.61
C GLY A 145 20.34 4.13 -13.56
N VAL A 146 20.73 5.40 -13.59
CA VAL A 146 20.20 6.47 -12.73
C VAL A 146 19.27 7.37 -13.55
N LEU A 147 18.07 7.58 -13.07
CA LEU A 147 17.12 8.55 -13.61
C LEU A 147 17.49 9.92 -13.06
N ILE A 148 17.82 10.85 -13.95
CA ILE A 148 18.16 12.24 -13.64
C ILE A 148 17.00 13.12 -14.10
N GLY A 149 16.46 13.92 -13.18
CA GLY A 149 15.40 14.89 -13.46
C GLY A 149 15.85 16.32 -13.11
N GLU A 150 15.51 17.29 -13.97
CA GLU A 150 15.85 18.70 -13.79
C GLU A 150 14.68 19.60 -14.20
N THR A 151 14.54 20.74 -13.54
CA THR A 151 13.57 21.79 -13.89
C THR A 151 14.09 23.17 -13.47
N ASP A 152 13.74 24.20 -14.23
CA ASP A 152 13.95 25.62 -13.86
C ASP A 152 12.79 26.16 -12.99
N GLY A 153 11.84 25.31 -12.63
CA GLY A 153 10.66 25.60 -11.82
C GLY A 153 9.42 24.92 -12.37
N LEU A 154 8.76 24.15 -11.51
CA LEU A 154 7.53 23.44 -11.87
C LEU A 154 6.37 24.42 -12.03
N LYS A 155 5.50 24.17 -13.03
CA LYS A 155 4.32 24.97 -13.33
C LYS A 155 3.05 24.17 -13.15
N GLY A 156 2.01 24.82 -12.64
CA GLY A 156 0.68 24.27 -12.55
C GLY A 156 0.10 24.03 -13.95
N VAL A 157 -0.45 22.83 -14.16
CA VAL A 157 -1.03 22.39 -15.44
C VAL A 157 -2.18 21.41 -15.19
N GLU A 158 -2.96 21.17 -16.22
CA GLU A 158 -3.97 20.11 -16.25
C GLU A 158 -3.31 18.78 -16.66
N ILE A 159 -3.49 17.75 -15.81
CA ILE A 159 -2.91 16.41 -15.98
C ILE A 159 -4.05 15.39 -15.96
N ASN A 160 -4.26 14.74 -17.10
CA ASN A 160 -5.19 13.62 -17.20
C ASN A 160 -4.38 12.32 -17.12
N LEU A 161 -4.61 11.52 -16.06
CA LEU A 161 -3.97 10.22 -15.88
C LEU A 161 -4.72 9.15 -16.69
N PRO A 162 -4.06 8.37 -17.54
CA PRO A 162 -4.72 7.32 -18.33
C PRO A 162 -5.29 6.19 -17.47
N TYR A 163 -4.81 6.07 -16.24
CA TYR A 163 -5.26 5.15 -15.21
C TYR A 163 -5.16 5.83 -13.85
N ALA A 164 -6.09 5.54 -12.91
CA ALA A 164 -6.10 6.08 -11.55
C ALA A 164 -4.92 5.49 -10.72
N SER A 165 -3.69 5.86 -11.12
CA SER A 165 -2.47 5.38 -10.50
C SER A 165 -2.21 6.10 -9.18
N VAL A 166 -2.14 5.34 -8.08
CA VAL A 166 -1.81 5.86 -6.75
C VAL A 166 -0.48 6.61 -6.78
N GLY A 167 0.58 5.94 -7.27
CA GLY A 167 1.92 6.54 -7.26
C GLY A 167 2.06 7.77 -8.16
N ALA A 168 1.43 7.79 -9.36
CA ALA A 168 1.47 8.96 -10.23
C ALA A 168 0.69 10.13 -9.61
N THR A 169 -0.49 9.86 -9.01
CA THR A 169 -1.26 10.87 -8.27
C THR A 169 -0.43 11.47 -7.14
N GLU A 170 0.21 10.64 -6.32
CA GLU A 170 1.05 11.07 -5.19
C GLU A 170 2.23 11.94 -5.67
N ASN A 171 2.99 11.48 -6.67
CA ASN A 171 4.15 12.24 -7.17
C ASN A 171 3.75 13.59 -7.76
N THR A 172 2.67 13.61 -8.55
CA THR A 172 2.13 14.85 -9.13
C THR A 172 1.68 15.81 -8.02
N LEU A 173 0.96 15.30 -7.04
CA LEU A 173 0.47 16.07 -5.89
C LEU A 173 1.64 16.70 -5.11
N LEU A 174 2.69 15.91 -4.80
CA LEU A 174 3.88 16.38 -4.08
C LEU A 174 4.71 17.40 -4.88
N ALA A 175 4.70 17.30 -6.21
CA ALA A 175 5.31 18.30 -7.08
C ALA A 175 4.49 19.59 -7.16
N ALA A 176 3.17 19.46 -7.23
CA ALA A 176 2.24 20.56 -7.49
C ALA A 176 2.12 21.53 -6.31
N VAL A 177 2.32 21.08 -5.07
CA VAL A 177 2.14 21.95 -3.89
C VAL A 177 3.08 23.16 -3.83
N LEU A 178 4.23 23.09 -4.52
CA LEU A 178 5.18 24.19 -4.64
C LEU A 178 5.34 24.71 -6.10
N ALA A 179 4.55 24.20 -7.04
CA ALA A 179 4.57 24.64 -8.43
C ALA A 179 3.98 26.05 -8.57
N ASP A 180 4.41 26.77 -9.60
CA ASP A 180 3.83 28.10 -9.91
C ASP A 180 2.47 27.93 -10.60
N GLY A 181 1.40 28.39 -9.97
CA GLY A 181 0.03 28.34 -10.49
C GLY A 181 -0.80 27.15 -10.01
N LYS A 182 -1.86 26.86 -10.77
CA LYS A 182 -2.87 25.84 -10.45
C LYS A 182 -2.60 24.53 -11.21
N THR A 183 -2.61 23.41 -10.49
CA THR A 183 -2.60 22.07 -11.08
C THR A 183 -3.96 21.40 -10.87
N VAL A 184 -4.47 20.74 -11.92
CA VAL A 184 -5.65 19.88 -11.86
C VAL A 184 -5.23 18.48 -12.25
N ILE A 185 -5.46 17.50 -11.38
CA ILE A 185 -5.23 16.08 -11.67
C ILE A 185 -6.57 15.43 -11.94
N GLU A 186 -6.83 15.07 -13.19
CA GLU A 186 -8.00 14.31 -13.62
C GLU A 186 -7.71 12.81 -13.58
N ASN A 187 -8.72 12.01 -13.32
CA ASN A 187 -8.63 10.58 -13.10
C ASN A 187 -7.61 10.22 -11.98
N ALA A 188 -7.59 11.06 -10.94
CA ALA A 188 -6.75 10.85 -9.76
C ALA A 188 -7.16 9.59 -8.99
N ALA A 189 -6.21 8.97 -8.33
CA ALA A 189 -6.46 7.90 -7.38
C ALA A 189 -7.22 8.43 -6.15
N ARG A 190 -8.14 7.61 -5.61
CA ARG A 190 -9.07 8.01 -4.53
C ARG A 190 -8.83 7.29 -3.22
N GLU A 191 -7.77 6.51 -3.15
CA GLU A 191 -7.41 5.68 -2.00
C GLU A 191 -7.34 6.51 -0.71
N PRO A 192 -7.77 5.95 0.44
CA PRO A 192 -7.69 6.63 1.73
C PRO A 192 -6.30 7.15 2.08
N GLU A 193 -5.26 6.47 1.59
CA GLU A 193 -3.87 6.86 1.75
C GLU A 193 -3.56 8.20 1.05
N ILE A 194 -4.22 8.49 -0.10
CA ILE A 194 -4.12 9.79 -0.79
C ILE A 194 -4.76 10.89 0.06
N VAL A 195 -5.94 10.61 0.62
CA VAL A 195 -6.63 11.56 1.51
C VAL A 195 -5.77 11.87 2.73
N ASP A 196 -5.12 10.86 3.30
CA ASP A 196 -4.26 11.00 4.47
C ASP A 196 -3.01 11.86 4.19
N ILE A 197 -2.36 11.67 3.04
CA ILE A 197 -1.26 12.52 2.58
C ILE A 197 -1.74 13.97 2.38
N VAL A 198 -2.89 14.17 1.74
CA VAL A 198 -3.46 15.51 1.53
C VAL A 198 -3.75 16.20 2.85
N ASN A 199 -4.25 15.48 3.86
CA ASN A 199 -4.48 16.03 5.18
C ASN A 199 -3.19 16.53 5.82
N MET A 200 -2.10 15.76 5.73
CA MET A 200 -0.78 16.20 6.21
C MET A 200 -0.29 17.42 5.42
N LEU A 201 -0.40 17.44 4.09
CA LEU A 201 0.00 18.59 3.26
C LEU A 201 -0.82 19.86 3.59
N LYS A 202 -2.12 19.74 3.82
CA LYS A 202 -2.98 20.87 4.24
C LYS A 202 -2.52 21.44 5.60
N ASN A 203 -2.16 20.57 6.54
CA ASN A 203 -1.59 20.99 7.82
C ASN A 203 -0.22 21.69 7.64
N MET A 204 0.53 21.32 6.60
CA MET A 204 1.76 22.02 6.21
C MET A 204 1.49 23.37 5.51
N GLY A 205 0.23 23.68 5.16
CA GLY A 205 -0.18 24.93 4.50
C GLY A 205 -0.48 24.82 3.00
N ALA A 206 -0.52 23.61 2.44
CA ALA A 206 -0.89 23.41 1.05
C ALA A 206 -2.37 23.72 0.80
N GLN A 207 -2.69 24.19 -0.40
CA GLN A 207 -4.04 24.51 -0.85
C GLN A 207 -4.52 23.43 -1.84
N ILE A 208 -5.26 22.44 -1.33
CA ILE A 208 -5.70 21.27 -2.07
C ILE A 208 -7.21 21.08 -1.88
N LYS A 209 -7.91 20.68 -2.95
CA LYS A 209 -9.34 20.32 -2.94
C LYS A 209 -9.58 19.09 -3.80
N GLY A 210 -10.62 18.32 -3.47
CA GLY A 210 -11.05 17.17 -4.26
C GLY A 210 -10.37 15.85 -3.90
N GLU A 211 -9.61 15.79 -2.80
CA GLU A 211 -9.06 14.51 -2.29
C GLU A 211 -10.18 13.48 -2.07
N GLY A 212 -9.90 12.23 -2.43
CA GLY A 212 -10.90 11.15 -2.38
C GLY A 212 -11.89 11.16 -3.56
N THR A 213 -11.76 12.10 -4.49
CA THR A 213 -12.51 12.13 -5.76
C THR A 213 -11.60 11.88 -6.96
N SER A 214 -12.15 11.76 -8.16
CA SER A 214 -11.38 11.58 -9.39
C SER A 214 -10.71 12.86 -9.91
N GLU A 215 -10.98 14.00 -9.29
CA GLU A 215 -10.38 15.29 -9.65
C GLU A 215 -9.77 15.94 -8.41
N ILE A 216 -8.47 16.22 -8.43
CA ILE A 216 -7.77 16.93 -7.36
C ILE A 216 -7.23 18.22 -7.92
N THR A 217 -7.58 19.33 -7.28
CA THR A 217 -7.08 20.68 -7.61
C THR A 217 -6.07 21.13 -6.55
N ILE A 218 -4.90 21.61 -7.00
CA ILE A 218 -3.82 22.11 -6.15
C ILE A 218 -3.46 23.53 -6.59
N GLU A 219 -3.50 24.50 -5.67
CA GLU A 219 -2.91 25.81 -5.87
C GLU A 219 -1.52 25.79 -5.24
N GLY A 220 -0.50 25.98 -6.04
CA GLY A 220 0.87 25.99 -5.55
C GLY A 220 1.13 27.14 -4.58
N VAL A 221 1.91 26.89 -3.53
CA VAL A 221 2.25 27.87 -2.50
C VAL A 221 3.75 28.16 -2.51
N LYS A 222 4.14 29.33 -2.02
CA LYS A 222 5.56 29.74 -1.98
C LYS A 222 6.39 28.96 -0.95
N SER A 223 5.76 28.50 0.11
CA SER A 223 6.42 27.75 1.19
C SER A 223 5.42 26.91 1.97
N LEU A 224 5.91 25.82 2.53
CA LEU A 224 5.20 24.95 3.46
C LEU A 224 5.86 25.02 4.84
N LYS A 225 5.19 24.49 5.86
CA LYS A 225 5.66 24.46 7.26
C LYS A 225 5.70 23.02 7.77
N PRO A 226 6.60 22.67 8.69
CA PRO A 226 6.55 21.37 9.37
C PRO A 226 5.24 21.18 10.13
N THR A 227 4.83 19.93 10.32
CA THR A 227 3.60 19.58 11.04
C THR A 227 3.72 18.25 11.74
N ASN A 228 2.84 18.02 12.71
CA ASN A 228 2.62 16.69 13.29
C ASN A 228 1.49 15.99 12.55
N HIS A 229 1.59 14.67 12.42
CA HIS A 229 0.57 13.88 11.75
C HIS A 229 0.45 12.48 12.37
N LYS A 230 -0.77 11.94 12.37
CA LYS A 230 -1.04 10.55 12.77
C LYS A 230 -1.45 9.75 11.55
N VAL A 231 -0.66 8.73 11.21
CA VAL A 231 -0.93 7.83 10.06
C VAL A 231 -2.24 7.09 10.27
N ILE A 232 -3.08 6.99 9.22
CA ILE A 232 -4.31 6.18 9.25
C ILE A 232 -3.99 4.70 9.44
N GLY A 233 -4.95 3.93 9.98
CA GLY A 233 -4.83 2.46 10.11
C GLY A 233 -4.68 1.77 8.76
N ASP A 234 -3.89 0.68 8.73
CA ASP A 234 -3.65 -0.08 7.49
C ASP A 234 -4.85 -0.97 7.12
N ARG A 235 -5.65 -0.53 6.15
CA ARG A 235 -6.82 -1.28 5.67
C ARG A 235 -6.48 -2.64 5.06
N VAL A 236 -5.26 -2.80 4.51
CA VAL A 236 -4.83 -4.09 3.95
C VAL A 236 -4.50 -5.08 5.08
N VAL A 237 -3.88 -4.60 6.15
CA VAL A 237 -3.65 -5.39 7.36
C VAL A 237 -4.98 -5.73 8.04
N ALA A 238 -5.90 -4.78 8.16
CA ALA A 238 -7.24 -5.02 8.70
C ALA A 238 -7.98 -6.10 7.89
N GLY A 239 -8.02 -5.99 6.56
CA GLY A 239 -8.61 -7.00 5.67
C GLY A 239 -7.96 -8.38 5.80
N THR A 240 -6.64 -8.42 6.04
CA THR A 240 -5.91 -9.67 6.29
C THR A 240 -6.35 -10.32 7.62
N TYR A 241 -6.53 -9.54 8.68
CA TYR A 241 -7.03 -10.05 9.96
C TYR A 241 -8.49 -10.48 9.89
N ILE A 242 -9.35 -9.74 9.15
CA ILE A 242 -10.73 -10.19 8.89
C ILE A 242 -10.71 -11.59 8.26
N ALA A 243 -9.90 -11.77 7.21
CA ALA A 243 -9.77 -13.05 6.53
C ALA A 243 -9.25 -14.16 7.45
N ALA A 244 -8.26 -13.88 8.29
CA ALA A 244 -7.71 -14.85 9.23
C ALA A 244 -8.73 -15.30 10.28
N ILE A 245 -9.45 -14.35 10.88
CA ILE A 245 -10.53 -14.63 11.85
C ILE A 245 -11.65 -15.43 11.16
N ALA A 246 -12.11 -14.98 9.99
CA ALA A 246 -13.15 -15.65 9.21
C ALA A 246 -12.76 -17.09 8.87
N SER A 247 -11.57 -17.29 8.32
CA SER A 247 -11.06 -18.59 7.84
C SER A 247 -10.93 -19.62 8.98
N THR A 248 -10.73 -19.17 10.21
CA THR A 248 -10.59 -20.01 11.39
C THR A 248 -11.90 -20.15 12.20
N ARG A 249 -13.01 -19.59 11.70
CA ARG A 249 -14.31 -19.54 12.38
C ARG A 249 -14.25 -18.89 13.77
N GLY A 250 -13.38 -17.89 13.88
CA GLY A 250 -13.13 -17.14 15.09
C GLY A 250 -14.03 -15.92 15.27
N HIS A 251 -13.74 -15.16 16.30
CA HIS A 251 -14.37 -13.86 16.58
C HIS A 251 -13.36 -12.90 17.20
N GLY A 252 -13.55 -11.60 17.00
CA GLY A 252 -12.66 -10.61 17.59
C GLY A 252 -12.95 -9.18 17.17
N THR A 253 -12.20 -8.26 17.74
CA THR A 253 -12.28 -6.84 17.39
C THR A 253 -10.99 -6.37 16.73
N ILE A 254 -11.10 -5.72 15.58
CA ILE A 254 -9.98 -5.05 14.93
C ILE A 254 -10.06 -3.56 15.28
N ILE A 255 -9.09 -3.08 16.04
CA ILE A 255 -9.04 -1.71 16.60
C ILE A 255 -8.05 -0.88 15.79
N GLY A 256 -8.31 0.43 15.66
CA GLY A 256 -7.38 1.37 14.99
C GLY A 256 -7.59 1.46 13.48
N ILE A 257 -8.79 1.11 12.99
CA ILE A 257 -9.17 1.20 11.60
C ILE A 257 -10.49 1.94 11.42
N ASP A 258 -10.52 2.94 10.55
CA ASP A 258 -11.76 3.56 10.09
C ASP A 258 -12.47 2.64 9.10
N PRO A 259 -13.70 2.16 9.41
CA PRO A 259 -14.46 1.29 8.52
C PRO A 259 -14.69 1.87 7.11
N ASN A 260 -14.72 3.19 6.97
CA ASN A 260 -14.91 3.86 5.68
C ASN A 260 -13.71 3.68 4.73
N THR A 261 -12.58 3.21 5.22
CA THR A 261 -11.38 2.94 4.40
C THR A 261 -11.40 1.58 3.69
N LEU A 262 -12.36 0.69 4.04
CA LEU A 262 -12.51 -0.66 3.45
C LEU A 262 -13.99 -1.07 3.26
N PRO A 263 -14.83 -0.20 2.65
CA PRO A 263 -16.27 -0.45 2.58
C PRO A 263 -16.64 -1.66 1.71
N MET A 264 -15.89 -1.90 0.62
CA MET A 264 -16.17 -3.02 -0.27
C MET A 264 -15.71 -4.34 0.32
N GLU A 265 -14.59 -4.35 1.03
CA GLU A 265 -14.07 -5.52 1.74
C GLU A 265 -15.06 -5.97 2.81
N ILE A 266 -15.57 -5.05 3.64
CA ILE A 266 -16.61 -5.33 4.64
C ILE A 266 -17.84 -5.93 3.95
N LYS A 267 -18.32 -5.32 2.86
CA LYS A 267 -19.46 -5.83 2.11
C LYS A 267 -19.22 -7.24 1.60
N LYS A 268 -18.04 -7.52 1.02
CA LYS A 268 -17.70 -8.82 0.44
C LYS A 268 -17.55 -9.92 1.50
N PHE A 269 -16.97 -9.61 2.66
CA PHE A 269 -16.94 -10.55 3.77
C PHE A 269 -18.35 -10.82 4.34
N ASN A 270 -19.23 -9.81 4.43
CA ASN A 270 -20.62 -10.02 4.82
C ASN A 270 -21.39 -10.89 3.79
N GLU A 271 -21.14 -10.73 2.48
CA GLU A 271 -21.76 -11.54 1.43
C GLU A 271 -21.41 -13.04 1.57
N ILE A 272 -20.22 -13.40 2.05
CA ILE A 272 -19.83 -14.79 2.30
C ILE A 272 -20.36 -15.34 3.64
N GLY A 273 -20.97 -14.51 4.47
CA GLY A 273 -21.56 -14.93 5.75
C GLY A 273 -20.72 -14.58 6.98
N VAL A 274 -19.69 -13.76 6.86
CA VAL A 274 -18.95 -13.20 7.99
C VAL A 274 -19.71 -11.96 8.49
N ASN A 275 -20.12 -11.94 9.76
CA ASN A 275 -20.80 -10.79 10.34
C ASN A 275 -19.75 -9.74 10.77
N ILE A 276 -19.68 -8.63 10.05
CA ILE A 276 -18.82 -7.50 10.40
C ILE A 276 -19.68 -6.33 10.82
N THR A 277 -19.51 -5.89 12.07
CA THR A 277 -20.18 -4.70 12.62
C THR A 277 -19.19 -3.55 12.70
N PRO A 278 -19.33 -2.52 11.85
CA PRO A 278 -18.51 -1.31 11.95
C PRO A 278 -18.83 -0.52 13.22
N MET A 279 -17.78 -0.08 13.91
CA MET A 279 -17.85 0.80 15.07
C MET A 279 -16.98 2.03 14.83
N ASP A 280 -16.97 2.99 15.75
CA ASP A 280 -16.05 4.11 15.67
C ASP A 280 -14.60 3.60 15.79
N ASN A 281 -13.82 3.77 14.71
CA ASN A 281 -12.41 3.36 14.60
C ASN A 281 -12.14 1.87 14.91
N SER A 282 -13.11 0.99 14.68
CA SER A 282 -12.94 -0.46 14.87
C SER A 282 -13.97 -1.30 14.11
N LEU A 283 -13.71 -2.61 14.01
CA LEU A 283 -14.59 -3.60 13.41
C LEU A 283 -14.76 -4.76 14.37
N ILE A 284 -16.01 -5.15 14.66
CA ILE A 284 -16.31 -6.40 15.37
C ILE A 284 -16.56 -7.48 14.32
N ILE A 285 -15.84 -8.60 14.43
CA ILE A 285 -15.89 -9.72 13.49
C ILE A 285 -16.48 -10.94 14.22
N GLU A 286 -17.54 -11.49 13.65
CA GLU A 286 -18.14 -12.74 14.10
C GLU A 286 -18.26 -13.68 12.91
N SER A 287 -17.47 -14.74 12.91
CA SER A 287 -17.49 -15.73 11.86
C SER A 287 -18.63 -16.73 12.04
N THR A 288 -19.10 -17.30 10.95
CA THR A 288 -20.09 -18.39 10.95
C THR A 288 -19.42 -19.74 10.70
N ASP A 289 -20.11 -20.84 11.00
CA ASP A 289 -19.58 -22.19 10.78
C ASP A 289 -19.34 -22.49 9.29
N LYS A 290 -20.10 -21.84 8.41
CA LYS A 290 -20.04 -22.02 6.97
C LYS A 290 -20.15 -20.68 6.28
N TYR A 291 -19.35 -20.47 5.28
CA TYR A 291 -19.45 -19.33 4.41
C TYR A 291 -19.56 -19.72 2.94
N GLY A 292 -20.26 -18.88 2.18
CA GLY A 292 -20.62 -19.12 0.80
C GLY A 292 -19.53 -18.66 -0.19
N ALA A 293 -19.72 -19.06 -1.43
CA ALA A 293 -18.92 -18.59 -2.56
C ALA A 293 -19.37 -17.21 -3.02
N ILE A 294 -18.45 -16.43 -3.61
CA ILE A 294 -18.72 -15.11 -4.17
C ILE A 294 -18.06 -14.88 -5.52
N GLU A 295 -18.56 -13.88 -6.24
CA GLU A 295 -17.84 -13.22 -7.32
C GLU A 295 -17.16 -11.95 -6.77
N LEU A 296 -15.85 -11.83 -7.01
CA LEU A 296 -15.04 -10.72 -6.53
C LEU A 296 -14.20 -10.17 -7.68
N SER A 297 -14.18 -8.85 -7.84
CA SER A 297 -13.31 -8.16 -8.79
C SER A 297 -12.46 -7.13 -8.06
N THR A 298 -11.16 -7.12 -8.33
CA THR A 298 -10.29 -6.07 -7.84
C THR A 298 -10.44 -4.82 -8.71
N LEU A 299 -10.50 -3.67 -8.08
CA LEU A 299 -10.66 -2.36 -8.72
C LEU A 299 -9.96 -1.28 -7.87
N PRO A 300 -9.59 -0.13 -8.46
CA PRO A 300 -9.22 1.05 -7.69
C PRO A 300 -10.29 1.40 -6.66
N PHE A 301 -9.88 2.05 -5.57
CA PHE A 301 -10.81 2.44 -4.49
C PHE A 301 -12.04 3.23 -5.04
N PRO A 302 -13.26 2.95 -4.56
CA PRO A 302 -13.64 2.12 -3.41
C PRO A 302 -13.90 0.63 -3.73
N GLY A 303 -13.36 0.09 -4.83
CA GLY A 303 -13.39 -1.35 -5.10
C GLY A 303 -12.46 -2.13 -4.18
N VAL A 304 -12.50 -3.47 -4.29
CA VAL A 304 -11.59 -4.33 -3.52
C VAL A 304 -10.15 -4.11 -3.97
N ALA A 305 -9.28 -3.81 -3.02
CA ALA A 305 -7.87 -3.59 -3.29
C ALA A 305 -7.20 -4.86 -3.84
N THR A 306 -6.40 -4.72 -4.92
CA THR A 306 -5.63 -5.83 -5.48
C THR A 306 -4.72 -6.51 -4.44
N ASP A 307 -4.22 -5.76 -3.45
CA ASP A 307 -3.42 -6.30 -2.35
C ASP A 307 -4.18 -7.30 -1.48
N LEU A 308 -5.50 -7.26 -1.45
CA LEU A 308 -6.35 -8.19 -0.74
C LEU A 308 -6.85 -9.36 -1.61
N GLN A 309 -6.54 -9.39 -2.90
CA GLN A 309 -6.96 -10.47 -3.80
C GLN A 309 -6.45 -11.86 -3.33
N PRO A 310 -5.16 -12.06 -3.01
CA PRO A 310 -4.69 -13.35 -2.49
C PRO A 310 -5.31 -13.71 -1.15
N ILE A 311 -5.58 -12.71 -0.32
CA ILE A 311 -6.18 -12.83 1.01
C ILE A 311 -7.62 -13.36 0.91
N PHE A 312 -8.45 -12.75 0.05
CA PHE A 312 -9.78 -13.27 -0.24
C PHE A 312 -9.72 -14.66 -0.86
N GLY A 313 -8.80 -14.86 -1.82
CA GLY A 313 -8.65 -16.16 -2.48
C GLY A 313 -8.39 -17.30 -1.49
N THR A 314 -7.50 -17.09 -0.54
CA THR A 314 -7.20 -18.10 0.49
C THR A 314 -8.31 -18.23 1.54
N ALA A 315 -9.02 -17.16 1.88
CA ALA A 315 -10.18 -17.25 2.74
C ALA A 315 -11.32 -18.09 2.14
N LEU A 316 -11.42 -18.15 0.82
CA LEU A 316 -12.47 -18.87 0.09
C LEU A 316 -12.15 -20.36 -0.19
N LEU A 317 -10.98 -20.87 0.21
CA LEU A 317 -10.57 -22.26 -0.08
C LEU A 317 -11.50 -23.33 0.48
N LYS A 318 -12.22 -23.02 1.56
CA LYS A 318 -13.21 -23.91 2.22
C LYS A 318 -14.64 -23.39 2.10
N ALA A 319 -14.92 -22.40 1.24
CA ALA A 319 -16.25 -21.85 1.01
C ALA A 319 -17.17 -22.87 0.32
N GLU A 320 -18.47 -22.89 0.68
CA GLU A 320 -19.45 -23.75 0.00
C GLU A 320 -19.77 -23.20 -1.40
N GLY A 321 -19.41 -23.97 -2.45
CA GLY A 321 -19.65 -23.61 -3.85
C GLY A 321 -18.37 -23.26 -4.62
N THR A 322 -18.52 -22.42 -5.65
CA THR A 322 -17.42 -21.98 -6.51
C THR A 322 -17.36 -20.46 -6.54
N SER A 323 -16.26 -19.91 -6.07
CA SER A 323 -15.98 -18.47 -6.13
C SER A 323 -15.20 -18.12 -7.41
N ILE A 324 -15.44 -16.93 -7.94
CA ILE A 324 -14.72 -16.40 -9.10
C ILE A 324 -14.03 -15.10 -8.67
N ILE A 325 -12.72 -15.05 -8.82
CA ILE A 325 -11.93 -13.83 -8.58
C ILE A 325 -11.44 -13.30 -9.91
N THR A 326 -11.72 -12.03 -10.20
CA THR A 326 -11.22 -11.31 -11.38
C THR A 326 -10.21 -10.27 -10.92
N GLU A 327 -8.98 -10.36 -11.40
CA GLU A 327 -7.90 -9.41 -11.12
C GLU A 327 -7.79 -8.40 -12.27
N ASN A 328 -8.20 -7.15 -12.03
CA ASN A 328 -8.21 -6.09 -13.04
C ASN A 328 -7.08 -5.07 -12.88
N VAL A 329 -6.31 -5.15 -11.79
CA VAL A 329 -5.30 -4.15 -11.45
C VAL A 329 -3.90 -4.68 -11.69
N TYR A 330 -3.68 -5.97 -11.38
CA TYR A 330 -2.36 -6.56 -11.44
C TYR A 330 -2.37 -8.03 -11.91
N ASP A 331 -2.18 -8.26 -13.20
CA ASP A 331 -2.36 -9.55 -13.89
C ASP A 331 -1.58 -10.73 -13.28
N GLN A 332 -0.45 -10.46 -12.64
CA GLN A 332 0.42 -11.51 -12.08
C GLN A 332 0.14 -11.83 -10.61
N ARG A 333 -0.98 -11.36 -10.03
CA ARG A 333 -1.29 -11.53 -8.61
C ARG A 333 -1.70 -12.94 -8.20
N PHE A 334 -1.66 -13.92 -9.09
CA PHE A 334 -2.05 -15.31 -8.84
C PHE A 334 -0.89 -16.23 -8.46
N GLN A 335 0.28 -15.71 -8.13
CA GLN A 335 1.48 -16.50 -7.77
C GLN A 335 1.30 -17.37 -6.51
N TRP A 336 0.33 -17.05 -5.64
CA TRP A 336 -0.02 -17.83 -4.46
C TRP A 336 -0.72 -19.17 -4.79
N ILE A 337 -1.36 -19.29 -5.95
CA ILE A 337 -2.21 -20.44 -6.31
C ILE A 337 -1.44 -21.77 -6.37
N PRO A 338 -0.28 -21.89 -7.04
CA PRO A 338 0.48 -23.12 -7.06
C PRO A 338 0.84 -23.63 -5.65
N GLU A 339 1.10 -22.73 -4.72
CA GLU A 339 1.47 -23.08 -3.35
C GLU A 339 0.27 -23.64 -2.55
N VAL A 340 -0.91 -23.04 -2.66
CA VAL A 340 -2.11 -23.58 -1.98
C VAL A 340 -2.64 -24.85 -2.68
N GLN A 341 -2.36 -25.08 -3.95
CA GLN A 341 -2.65 -26.33 -4.62
C GLN A 341 -1.86 -27.50 -4.01
N ARG A 342 -0.64 -27.27 -3.52
CA ARG A 342 0.14 -28.25 -2.74
C ARG A 342 -0.53 -28.62 -1.43
N MET A 343 -1.37 -27.72 -0.89
CA MET A 343 -2.17 -27.97 0.32
C MET A 343 -3.51 -28.68 0.02
N GLY A 344 -3.80 -29.01 -1.26
CA GLY A 344 -5.00 -29.73 -1.67
C GLY A 344 -6.16 -28.85 -2.11
N SER A 345 -5.95 -27.57 -2.39
CA SER A 345 -6.99 -26.68 -2.89
C SER A 345 -7.39 -27.01 -4.34
N ASN A 346 -8.62 -26.68 -4.71
CA ASN A 346 -9.15 -26.88 -6.08
C ASN A 346 -9.35 -25.53 -6.77
N ILE A 347 -8.35 -25.09 -7.52
CA ILE A 347 -8.35 -23.81 -8.22
C ILE A 347 -7.99 -23.99 -9.69
N GLN A 348 -8.78 -23.36 -10.56
CA GLN A 348 -8.50 -23.25 -11.99
C GLN A 348 -8.25 -21.77 -12.32
N THR A 349 -7.21 -21.50 -13.09
CA THR A 349 -6.84 -20.13 -13.51
C THR A 349 -6.96 -19.98 -15.02
N GLY A 350 -7.35 -18.79 -15.46
CA GLY A 350 -7.35 -18.42 -16.87
C GLY A 350 -7.31 -16.90 -17.00
N TRP A 351 -6.28 -16.37 -17.71
CA TRP A 351 -6.07 -14.93 -17.88
C TRP A 351 -6.11 -14.18 -16.54
N GLN A 352 -7.10 -13.33 -16.36
CA GLN A 352 -7.32 -12.49 -15.16
C GLN A 352 -8.28 -13.13 -14.15
N HIS A 353 -8.59 -14.43 -14.30
CA HIS A 353 -9.59 -15.09 -13.46
C HIS A 353 -9.01 -16.28 -12.71
N ALA A 354 -9.47 -16.44 -11.47
CA ALA A 354 -9.30 -17.67 -10.71
C ALA A 354 -10.67 -18.20 -10.28
N MET A 355 -10.96 -19.45 -10.60
CA MET A 355 -12.13 -20.20 -10.16
C MET A 355 -11.71 -21.07 -8.97
N ILE A 356 -12.25 -20.79 -7.79
CA ILE A 356 -11.95 -21.49 -6.54
C ILE A 356 -13.16 -22.33 -6.16
N LYS A 357 -13.03 -23.65 -6.31
CA LYS A 357 -14.03 -24.59 -5.81
C LYS A 357 -13.65 -24.98 -4.38
N GLY A 358 -14.47 -24.63 -3.43
CA GLY A 358 -14.19 -24.93 -2.03
C GLY A 358 -14.01 -26.43 -1.76
N VAL A 359 -13.09 -26.75 -0.85
CA VAL A 359 -12.77 -28.11 -0.44
C VAL A 359 -13.13 -28.33 1.04
N ASN A 360 -13.40 -29.57 1.43
CA ASN A 360 -13.71 -29.87 2.82
C ASN A 360 -12.47 -29.75 3.72
N ASN A 361 -11.33 -30.22 3.26
CA ASN A 361 -10.08 -30.26 4.02
C ASN A 361 -8.91 -29.73 3.17
N LEU A 362 -8.02 -29.03 3.84
CA LEU A 362 -6.69 -28.65 3.37
C LEU A 362 -5.68 -29.40 4.24
N SER A 363 -4.55 -29.77 3.69
CA SER A 363 -3.44 -30.40 4.44
C SER A 363 -2.29 -29.44 4.58
N GLY A 364 -1.64 -29.43 5.74
CA GLY A 364 -0.40 -28.69 5.96
C GLY A 364 0.69 -29.15 4.97
N ALA A 365 1.45 -28.21 4.45
CA ALA A 365 2.52 -28.49 3.47
C ALA A 365 3.68 -27.48 3.61
N PRO A 366 4.90 -27.85 3.17
CA PRO A 366 5.95 -26.86 2.94
C PRO A 366 5.54 -25.98 1.75
N VAL A 367 5.50 -24.67 1.94
CA VAL A 367 5.13 -23.65 0.95
C VAL A 367 6.14 -22.51 0.97
N SER A 368 6.26 -21.77 -0.12
CA SER A 368 7.20 -20.65 -0.20
C SER A 368 6.56 -19.41 -0.81
N SER A 369 7.09 -18.25 -0.44
CA SER A 369 6.63 -16.97 -0.96
C SER A 369 7.79 -16.07 -1.36
N ASN A 370 7.64 -15.43 -2.52
CA ASN A 370 8.57 -14.44 -3.04
C ASN A 370 8.07 -13.00 -2.87
N ASP A 371 6.85 -12.81 -2.35
CA ASP A 371 6.24 -11.50 -2.10
C ASP A 371 5.39 -11.49 -0.82
N ILE A 372 5.18 -10.28 -0.27
CA ILE A 372 4.51 -10.07 1.01
C ILE A 372 3.05 -10.55 0.99
N ARG A 373 2.32 -10.37 -0.12
CA ARG A 373 0.89 -10.69 -0.19
C ARG A 373 0.67 -12.18 -0.36
N THR A 374 1.49 -12.84 -1.16
CA THR A 374 1.54 -14.30 -1.22
C THR A 374 1.87 -14.87 0.16
N GLY A 375 2.89 -14.35 0.85
CA GLY A 375 3.24 -14.81 2.21
C GLY A 375 2.08 -14.72 3.18
N ALA A 376 1.40 -13.57 3.25
CA ALA A 376 0.24 -13.38 4.12
C ALA A 376 -0.92 -14.34 3.76
N SER A 377 -1.18 -14.56 2.47
CA SER A 377 -2.23 -15.47 2.01
C SER A 377 -1.93 -16.94 2.36
N LEU A 378 -0.66 -17.36 2.27
CA LEU A 378 -0.24 -18.71 2.65
C LEU A 378 -0.37 -18.95 4.17
N ILE A 379 -0.16 -17.92 5.00
CA ILE A 379 -0.45 -17.99 6.44
C ILE A 379 -1.93 -18.25 6.66
N ILE A 380 -2.83 -17.54 5.96
CA ILE A 380 -4.29 -17.76 6.07
C ILE A 380 -4.67 -19.17 5.61
N ALA A 381 -4.08 -19.68 4.53
CA ALA A 381 -4.30 -21.05 4.08
C ALA A 381 -3.83 -22.08 5.12
N ALA A 382 -2.65 -21.86 5.72
CA ALA A 382 -2.07 -22.73 6.75
C ALA A 382 -2.94 -22.78 8.02
N LEU A 383 -3.52 -21.65 8.44
CA LEU A 383 -4.44 -21.60 9.60
C LEU A 383 -5.68 -22.47 9.43
N GLN A 384 -6.11 -22.75 8.19
CA GLN A 384 -7.26 -23.59 7.86
C GLN A 384 -6.91 -25.08 7.66
N ALA A 385 -5.63 -25.41 7.53
CA ALA A 385 -5.17 -26.73 7.13
C ALA A 385 -5.05 -27.70 8.30
N ASP A 386 -5.17 -28.98 8.02
CA ASP A 386 -4.90 -30.05 9.00
C ASP A 386 -3.38 -30.27 9.10
N GLY A 387 -2.84 -30.21 10.31
CA GLY A 387 -1.42 -30.39 10.61
C GLY A 387 -0.59 -29.12 10.43
N ASN A 388 0.74 -29.31 10.25
CA ASN A 388 1.70 -28.22 10.21
C ASN A 388 2.01 -27.79 8.79
N SER A 389 2.08 -26.48 8.56
CA SER A 389 2.63 -25.85 7.36
C SER A 389 3.93 -25.10 7.70
N GLN A 390 4.86 -25.06 6.75
CA GLN A 390 6.17 -24.40 6.94
C GLN A 390 6.47 -23.51 5.76
#